data_767f610ece88e7e431d7d39e57de80ec
#
_entry.id   767f610ece88e7e431d7d39e57de80ec
#
_cell.length_a   1.000
_cell.length_b   1.000
_cell.length_c   1.000
_cell.angle_alpha   90.00
_cell.angle_beta   90.00
_cell.angle_gamma   90.00
#
_symmetry.space_group_name_H-M   'P 1'
#
loop_
_entity.id
_entity.type
_entity.pdbx_description
1 polymer ?
#
loop_
_entity_poly.entity_id
_entity_poly.type
_entity_poly.pdbx_seq_one_letter_code
_entity_poly.pdbx_strand_id
1 'polypeptide(L)'
;TAHPLSRIAIGWLRKKNWIVMDKGMVSVNHEVADVIGDDEKALKELSADAAGTADLVKRGLAVIEESVSWTIKITPEGKALADAGLDLREEVGTLTRDQILSGEWKNLPLRRYSVDKLPKRIYGGRVHPNQQILDEIRDLLFEMGFTEFHGSIVQNAFWNFDALYQPQDHPAREMQDTFHLREELPLPEGWEQVRDIHMNGGNTGSTGWGGDWNPEISKKCVLRTHSTSLSIQHLAKNPNPPLKAFSISRVYRRETIDPTHLPEFEQLEGIVMDEGLTFGHLLGFFKEFFGRMGFEEVRFRPGYFPYTEPSVEPEVWVDGLGWVELGGAGIFRKEVTEPWGIKCPVLAWGLGVSRVSMLRMGLKDLRQLYKSDIDWIRNSPARRV
;
A
#
# COMPACT_ATOMS: atom_id res chain seq x y z
N THR A 1 -22.50 27.24 -35.70
CA THR A 1 -21.16 27.14 -35.08
C THR A 1 -21.17 27.32 -33.56
N ALA A 2 -22.34 27.44 -32.93
CA ALA A 2 -22.44 27.64 -31.48
C ALA A 2 -22.34 26.34 -30.63
N HIS A 3 -22.46 25.18 -31.23
CA HIS A 3 -22.40 23.89 -30.50
C HIS A 3 -20.98 23.33 -30.44
N PRO A 4 -20.49 22.83 -29.31
CA PRO A 4 -19.13 22.30 -29.14
C PRO A 4 -18.74 21.23 -30.16
N LEU A 5 -19.69 20.40 -30.59
CA LEU A 5 -19.48 19.32 -31.55
C LEU A 5 -19.58 19.77 -33.04
N SER A 6 -19.88 21.03 -33.33
CA SER A 6 -20.09 21.52 -34.72
C SER A 6 -18.86 21.32 -35.62
N ARG A 7 -17.64 21.49 -35.08
CA ARG A 7 -16.40 21.27 -35.85
C ARG A 7 -16.23 19.79 -36.24
N ILE A 8 -16.56 18.88 -35.33
CA ILE A 8 -16.48 17.42 -35.58
C ILE A 8 -17.52 17.02 -36.61
N ALA A 9 -18.77 17.50 -36.46
CA ALA A 9 -19.85 17.25 -37.39
C ALA A 9 -19.54 17.73 -38.82
N ILE A 10 -19.05 18.96 -38.96
CA ILE A 10 -18.64 19.54 -40.25
C ILE A 10 -17.53 18.68 -40.89
N GLY A 11 -16.56 18.19 -40.13
CA GLY A 11 -15.49 17.33 -40.60
C GLY A 11 -16.04 16.01 -41.22
N TRP A 12 -16.98 15.39 -40.56
CA TRP A 12 -17.61 14.14 -41.02
C TRP A 12 -18.51 14.37 -42.21
N LEU A 13 -19.35 15.41 -42.20
CA LEU A 13 -20.23 15.77 -43.30
C LEU A 13 -19.43 16.06 -44.58
N ARG A 14 -18.28 16.72 -44.46
CA ARG A 14 -17.36 16.98 -45.56
C ARG A 14 -16.72 15.67 -46.08
N LYS A 15 -16.29 14.77 -45.17
CA LYS A 15 -15.73 13.47 -45.53
C LYS A 15 -16.73 12.61 -46.34
N LYS A 16 -18.02 12.72 -46.02
CA LYS A 16 -19.13 12.06 -46.73
C LYS A 16 -19.59 12.81 -48.00
N ASN A 17 -19.00 13.94 -48.29
CA ASN A 17 -19.37 14.83 -49.40
C ASN A 17 -20.83 15.36 -49.34
N TRP A 18 -21.40 15.40 -48.11
CA TRP A 18 -22.76 15.87 -47.88
C TRP A 18 -22.88 17.39 -47.77
N ILE A 19 -21.76 18.09 -47.60
CA ILE A 19 -21.68 19.52 -47.54
C ILE A 19 -20.58 20.07 -48.46
N VAL A 20 -20.83 21.25 -48.98
CA VAL A 20 -19.85 22.05 -49.75
C VAL A 20 -19.49 23.27 -48.88
N MET A 21 -18.20 23.58 -48.85
CA MET A 21 -17.72 24.76 -48.17
C MET A 21 -17.20 25.80 -49.20
N ASP A 22 -17.86 26.94 -49.30
CA ASP A 22 -17.39 28.04 -50.11
C ASP A 22 -17.27 29.32 -49.24
N LYS A 23 -16.08 29.96 -49.27
CA LYS A 23 -15.75 31.21 -48.55
C LYS A 23 -16.21 31.23 -47.11
N GLY A 24 -16.11 30.09 -46.38
CA GLY A 24 -16.48 30.01 -44.97
C GLY A 24 -17.97 29.72 -44.70
N MET A 25 -18.79 29.66 -45.75
CA MET A 25 -20.18 29.20 -45.64
C MET A 25 -20.28 27.71 -45.92
N VAL A 26 -21.17 27.02 -45.18
CA VAL A 26 -21.48 25.59 -45.33
C VAL A 26 -22.86 25.48 -45.99
N SER A 27 -22.93 24.80 -47.13
CA SER A 27 -24.18 24.46 -47.82
C SER A 27 -24.32 22.95 -47.97
N VAL A 28 -25.57 22.49 -48.03
CA VAL A 28 -25.88 21.08 -48.26
C VAL A 28 -25.58 20.75 -49.71
N ASN A 29 -24.92 19.63 -49.95
CA ASN A 29 -24.76 19.06 -51.29
C ASN A 29 -26.02 18.27 -51.63
N HIS A 30 -26.91 18.91 -52.38
CA HIS A 30 -28.23 18.33 -52.76
C HIS A 30 -28.14 17.10 -53.65
N GLU A 31 -27.01 16.85 -54.33
CA GLU A 31 -26.82 15.67 -55.17
C GLU A 31 -26.64 14.37 -54.36
N VAL A 32 -26.20 14.48 -53.12
CA VAL A 32 -25.86 13.30 -52.27
C VAL A 32 -26.45 13.37 -50.86
N ALA A 33 -27.29 14.37 -50.57
CA ALA A 33 -27.83 14.61 -49.23
C ALA A 33 -28.70 13.47 -48.69
N ASP A 34 -29.32 12.70 -49.57
CA ASP A 34 -30.19 11.57 -49.22
C ASP A 34 -29.47 10.21 -49.29
N VAL A 35 -28.18 10.21 -49.56
CA VAL A 35 -27.39 8.96 -49.63
C VAL A 35 -26.99 8.54 -48.23
N ILE A 36 -27.45 7.35 -47.79
CA ILE A 36 -27.05 6.75 -46.52
C ILE A 36 -25.57 6.35 -46.61
N GLY A 37 -24.76 6.81 -45.67
CA GLY A 37 -23.34 6.47 -45.62
C GLY A 37 -23.08 5.03 -45.16
N ASP A 38 -21.89 4.51 -45.44
CA ASP A 38 -21.54 3.13 -45.09
C ASP A 38 -21.57 2.84 -43.59
N ASP A 39 -21.21 3.81 -42.76
CA ASP A 39 -21.30 3.69 -41.30
C ASP A 39 -22.75 3.65 -40.79
N GLU A 40 -23.67 4.37 -41.41
CA GLU A 40 -25.10 4.32 -41.10
C GLU A 40 -25.75 3.00 -41.59
N LYS A 41 -25.31 2.46 -42.74
CA LYS A 41 -25.72 1.13 -43.20
C LYS A 41 -25.22 0.06 -42.24
N ALA A 42 -23.93 0.12 -41.83
CA ALA A 42 -23.34 -0.79 -40.88
C ALA A 42 -24.05 -0.80 -39.52
N LEU A 43 -24.50 0.37 -39.04
CA LEU A 43 -25.31 0.50 -37.82
C LEU A 43 -26.71 -0.15 -37.95
N LYS A 44 -27.28 -0.17 -39.14
CA LYS A 44 -28.58 -0.81 -39.38
C LYS A 44 -28.44 -2.32 -39.56
N GLU A 45 -27.38 -2.76 -40.22
CA GLU A 45 -27.13 -4.16 -40.53
C GLU A 45 -26.54 -4.95 -39.36
N LEU A 46 -25.84 -4.26 -38.42
CA LEU A 46 -25.14 -4.85 -37.27
C LEU A 46 -24.29 -6.07 -37.65
N SER A 47 -23.59 -5.96 -38.79
CA SER A 47 -22.73 -7.04 -39.32
C SER A 47 -21.26 -6.61 -39.20
N ALA A 48 -20.41 -7.56 -38.76
CA ALA A 48 -18.96 -7.33 -38.66
C ALA A 48 -18.31 -7.05 -40.03
N ASP A 49 -18.89 -7.64 -41.10
CA ASP A 49 -18.37 -7.56 -42.48
C ASP A 49 -18.94 -6.37 -43.26
N ALA A 50 -19.87 -5.61 -42.70
CA ALA A 50 -20.46 -4.46 -43.38
C ALA A 50 -19.45 -3.35 -43.63
N ALA A 51 -19.50 -2.76 -44.84
CA ALA A 51 -18.69 -1.56 -45.13
C ALA A 51 -19.02 -0.45 -44.12
N GLY A 52 -17.99 0.12 -43.49
CA GLY A 52 -18.15 1.13 -42.43
C GLY A 52 -18.09 0.60 -41.00
N THR A 53 -18.19 -0.71 -40.75
CA THR A 53 -18.05 -1.28 -39.38
C THR A 53 -16.70 -0.96 -38.77
N ALA A 54 -15.61 -1.00 -39.52
CA ALA A 54 -14.27 -0.64 -39.05
C ALA A 54 -14.19 0.80 -38.57
N ASP A 55 -14.87 1.74 -39.22
CA ASP A 55 -14.94 3.15 -38.81
C ASP A 55 -15.76 3.31 -37.52
N LEU A 56 -16.82 2.52 -37.32
CA LEU A 56 -17.61 2.51 -36.08
C LEU A 56 -16.81 1.98 -34.89
N VAL A 57 -16.09 0.89 -35.09
CA VAL A 57 -15.21 0.30 -34.05
C VAL A 57 -14.10 1.28 -33.66
N LYS A 58 -13.45 1.90 -34.67
CA LYS A 58 -12.39 2.91 -34.42
C LYS A 58 -12.90 4.13 -33.64
N ARG A 59 -14.17 4.45 -33.77
CA ARG A 59 -14.83 5.56 -33.05
C ARG A 59 -15.38 5.14 -31.69
N GLY A 60 -15.26 3.88 -31.30
CA GLY A 60 -15.82 3.34 -30.06
C GLY A 60 -17.36 3.28 -30.04
N LEU A 61 -18.00 3.27 -31.22
CA LEU A 61 -19.46 3.23 -31.38
C LEU A 61 -19.99 1.80 -31.58
N ALA A 62 -19.11 0.86 -31.85
CA ALA A 62 -19.43 -0.57 -31.99
C ALA A 62 -18.27 -1.41 -31.43
N VAL A 63 -18.59 -2.62 -31.00
CA VAL A 63 -17.64 -3.65 -30.58
C VAL A 63 -17.94 -4.88 -31.36
N ILE A 64 -16.92 -5.57 -31.89
CA ILE A 64 -17.05 -6.87 -32.52
C ILE A 64 -16.82 -7.93 -31.44
N GLU A 65 -17.84 -8.76 -31.21
CA GLU A 65 -17.73 -9.95 -30.35
C GLU A 65 -17.69 -11.19 -31.22
N GLU A 66 -16.59 -11.94 -31.11
CA GLU A 66 -16.47 -13.23 -31.83
C GLU A 66 -16.97 -14.34 -30.92
N SER A 67 -17.96 -15.10 -31.40
CA SER A 67 -18.47 -16.29 -30.74
C SER A 67 -18.06 -17.51 -31.56
N VAL A 68 -17.20 -18.35 -30.96
CA VAL A 68 -16.76 -19.61 -31.59
C VAL A 68 -17.59 -20.76 -31.06
N SER A 69 -18.33 -21.42 -31.94
CA SER A 69 -19.06 -22.66 -31.65
C SER A 69 -18.32 -23.86 -32.21
N TRP A 70 -18.13 -24.87 -31.37
CA TRP A 70 -17.50 -26.12 -31.79
C TRP A 70 -18.56 -27.20 -32.01
N THR A 71 -18.55 -27.80 -33.20
CA THR A 71 -19.35 -28.98 -33.46
C THR A 71 -18.44 -30.20 -33.50
N ILE A 72 -18.67 -31.14 -32.60
CA ILE A 72 -17.93 -32.40 -32.54
C ILE A 72 -18.71 -33.47 -33.27
N LYS A 73 -18.08 -34.11 -34.22
CA LYS A 73 -18.64 -35.29 -34.93
C LYS A 73 -17.74 -36.48 -34.67
N ILE A 74 -18.37 -37.64 -34.35
CA ILE A 74 -17.62 -38.88 -34.22
C ILE A 74 -17.20 -39.35 -35.63
N THR A 75 -15.94 -39.74 -35.77
CA THR A 75 -15.38 -40.32 -36.99
C THR A 75 -15.85 -41.78 -37.17
N PRO A 76 -15.80 -42.34 -38.39
CA PRO A 76 -16.10 -43.77 -38.59
C PRO A 76 -15.27 -44.69 -37.71
N GLU A 77 -14.00 -44.38 -37.52
CA GLU A 77 -13.08 -45.14 -36.65
C GLU A 77 -13.50 -45.02 -35.16
N GLY A 78 -13.87 -43.81 -34.73
CA GLY A 78 -14.39 -43.57 -33.40
C GLY A 78 -15.69 -44.33 -33.13
N LYS A 79 -16.56 -44.39 -34.13
CA LYS A 79 -17.80 -45.16 -34.05
C LYS A 79 -17.52 -46.67 -33.99
N ALA A 80 -16.60 -47.19 -34.77
CA ALA A 80 -16.19 -48.60 -34.74
C ALA A 80 -15.59 -48.98 -33.37
N LEU A 81 -14.80 -48.09 -32.75
CA LEU A 81 -14.28 -48.29 -31.39
C LEU A 81 -15.39 -48.28 -30.34
N ALA A 82 -16.38 -47.41 -30.48
CA ALA A 82 -17.51 -47.37 -29.55
C ALA A 82 -18.38 -48.64 -29.67
N ASP A 83 -18.62 -49.11 -30.91
CA ASP A 83 -19.38 -50.31 -31.18
C ASP A 83 -18.65 -51.62 -30.76
N ALA A 84 -17.29 -51.60 -30.72
CA ALA A 84 -16.47 -52.68 -30.22
C ALA A 84 -16.48 -52.80 -28.65
N GLY A 85 -17.06 -51.83 -27.98
CA GLY A 85 -17.12 -51.72 -26.53
C GLY A 85 -15.93 -50.99 -25.95
N LEU A 86 -16.21 -49.88 -25.25
CA LEU A 86 -15.21 -49.14 -24.50
C LEU A 86 -15.06 -49.75 -23.11
N ASP A 87 -13.84 -50.06 -22.70
CA ASP A 87 -13.55 -50.46 -21.34
C ASP A 87 -13.53 -49.20 -20.45
N LEU A 88 -14.69 -48.90 -19.89
CA LEU A 88 -14.90 -47.75 -19.03
C LEU A 88 -14.50 -48.00 -17.56
N ARG A 89 -13.43 -48.72 -17.33
CA ARG A 89 -12.91 -48.88 -15.96
C ARG A 89 -12.45 -47.55 -15.42
N GLU A 90 -12.84 -47.23 -14.19
CA GLU A 90 -12.41 -46.05 -13.48
C GLU A 90 -10.92 -46.17 -13.10
N GLU A 91 -10.07 -45.45 -13.81
CA GLU A 91 -8.62 -45.47 -13.58
C GLU A 91 -8.22 -44.54 -12.44
N VAL A 92 -7.41 -45.04 -11.52
CA VAL A 92 -6.87 -44.23 -10.41
C VAL A 92 -5.62 -43.49 -10.84
N GLY A 93 -5.72 -42.14 -10.82
CA GLY A 93 -4.60 -41.26 -11.19
C GLY A 93 -3.63 -40.95 -10.05
N THR A 94 -4.10 -40.99 -8.81
CA THR A 94 -3.30 -40.76 -7.59
C THR A 94 -3.74 -41.70 -6.49
N LEU A 95 -2.80 -42.42 -5.93
CA LEU A 95 -3.07 -43.35 -4.82
C LEU A 95 -3.25 -42.56 -3.51
N THR A 96 -4.24 -42.98 -2.72
CA THR A 96 -4.42 -42.47 -1.37
C THR A 96 -3.49 -43.23 -0.41
N ARG A 97 -3.24 -42.67 0.78
CA ARG A 97 -2.45 -43.32 1.84
C ARG A 97 -3.05 -44.65 2.23
N ASP A 98 -4.37 -44.74 2.34
CA ASP A 98 -5.06 -45.97 2.78
C ASP A 98 -4.97 -47.09 1.73
N GLN A 99 -5.07 -46.72 0.44
CA GLN A 99 -4.84 -47.69 -0.65
C GLN A 99 -3.41 -48.21 -0.68
N ILE A 100 -2.42 -47.40 -0.32
CA ILE A 100 -1.02 -47.82 -0.22
C ILE A 100 -0.83 -48.77 0.97
N LEU A 101 -1.36 -48.40 2.15
CA LEU A 101 -1.20 -49.21 3.38
C LEU A 101 -1.95 -50.52 3.34
N SER A 102 -3.16 -50.54 2.75
CA SER A 102 -3.96 -51.78 2.59
C SER A 102 -3.40 -52.72 1.52
N GLY A 103 -2.55 -52.23 0.62
CA GLY A 103 -2.08 -52.96 -0.55
C GLY A 103 -3.10 -53.11 -1.67
N GLU A 104 -4.26 -52.45 -1.57
CA GLU A 104 -5.35 -52.48 -2.55
C GLU A 104 -4.89 -51.97 -3.94
N TRP A 105 -3.91 -51.05 -3.94
CA TRP A 105 -3.34 -50.45 -5.17
C TRP A 105 -2.83 -51.51 -6.17
N LYS A 106 -2.50 -52.74 -5.73
CA LYS A 106 -2.04 -53.81 -6.61
C LYS A 106 -3.13 -54.31 -7.56
N ASN A 107 -4.39 -54.10 -7.21
CA ASN A 107 -5.56 -54.55 -7.97
C ASN A 107 -6.29 -53.42 -8.67
N LEU A 108 -5.85 -52.18 -8.47
CA LEU A 108 -6.49 -50.99 -9.10
C LEU A 108 -5.91 -50.75 -10.49
N PRO A 109 -6.74 -50.42 -11.49
CA PRO A 109 -6.27 -49.97 -12.77
C PRO A 109 -5.66 -48.58 -12.65
N LEU A 110 -4.34 -48.51 -12.72
CA LEU A 110 -3.61 -47.25 -12.63
C LEU A 110 -3.63 -46.56 -13.99
N ARG A 111 -3.95 -45.22 -13.96
CA ARG A 111 -3.90 -44.39 -15.15
C ARG A 111 -2.47 -44.35 -15.69
N ARG A 112 -2.31 -44.68 -16.96
CA ARG A 112 -1.05 -44.46 -17.66
C ARG A 112 -0.78 -42.96 -17.82
N TYR A 113 0.38 -42.52 -17.36
CA TYR A 113 0.79 -41.13 -17.63
C TYR A 113 1.43 -41.01 -19.02
N SER A 114 1.24 -39.87 -19.67
CA SER A 114 1.87 -39.54 -20.93
C SER A 114 2.91 -38.44 -20.71
N VAL A 115 4.14 -38.69 -21.13
CA VAL A 115 5.23 -37.70 -21.08
C VAL A 115 5.02 -36.54 -22.04
N ASP A 116 4.15 -36.72 -23.05
CA ASP A 116 3.84 -35.69 -24.06
C ASP A 116 2.77 -34.70 -23.56
N LYS A 117 2.06 -35.05 -22.49
CA LYS A 117 1.07 -34.15 -21.89
C LYS A 117 1.74 -33.27 -20.85
N LEU A 118 1.70 -31.96 -21.11
CA LEU A 118 2.17 -31.00 -20.13
C LEU A 118 1.34 -31.13 -18.84
N PRO A 119 1.99 -31.16 -17.66
CA PRO A 119 1.28 -31.19 -16.40
C PRO A 119 0.46 -29.91 -16.22
N LYS A 120 -0.58 -29.99 -15.37
CA LYS A 120 -1.33 -28.80 -14.98
C LYS A 120 -0.36 -27.76 -14.42
N ARG A 121 -0.42 -26.57 -14.96
CA ARG A 121 0.46 -25.48 -14.52
C ARG A 121 0.19 -25.19 -13.04
N ILE A 122 1.18 -25.42 -12.21
CA ILE A 122 1.13 -25.11 -10.78
C ILE A 122 1.90 -23.81 -10.58
N TYR A 123 1.21 -22.83 -9.99
CA TYR A 123 1.85 -21.58 -9.57
C TYR A 123 2.26 -21.73 -8.11
N GLY A 124 3.56 -21.64 -7.83
CA GLY A 124 4.06 -21.56 -6.47
C GLY A 124 3.53 -20.31 -5.75
N GLY A 125 3.48 -20.36 -4.43
CA GLY A 125 3.22 -19.17 -3.61
C GLY A 125 4.33 -18.14 -3.80
N ARG A 126 3.98 -16.86 -3.65
CA ARG A 126 4.94 -15.75 -3.71
C ARG A 126 4.67 -14.79 -2.56
N VAL A 127 5.73 -14.38 -1.90
CA VAL A 127 5.65 -13.33 -0.88
C VAL A 127 5.25 -12.02 -1.56
N HIS A 128 4.33 -11.29 -0.93
CA HIS A 128 3.89 -9.99 -1.44
C HIS A 128 5.07 -9.02 -1.56
N PRO A 129 5.22 -8.25 -2.65
CA PRO A 129 6.40 -7.40 -2.87
C PRO A 129 6.65 -6.39 -1.74
N ASN A 130 5.58 -5.81 -1.17
CA ASN A 130 5.70 -4.93 0.00
C ASN A 130 6.29 -5.69 1.20
N GLN A 131 5.83 -6.92 1.46
CA GLN A 131 6.34 -7.73 2.56
C GLN A 131 7.83 -8.03 2.42
N GLN A 132 8.30 -8.26 1.19
CA GLN A 132 9.74 -8.47 0.94
C GLN A 132 10.59 -7.26 1.36
N ILE A 133 10.10 -6.04 1.11
CA ILE A 133 10.79 -4.81 1.54
C ILE A 133 10.73 -4.65 3.06
N LEU A 134 9.60 -4.96 3.69
CA LEU A 134 9.48 -4.91 5.14
C LEU A 134 10.41 -5.92 5.82
N ASP A 135 10.54 -7.12 5.25
CA ASP A 135 11.46 -8.13 5.77
C ASP A 135 12.93 -7.72 5.58
N GLU A 136 13.27 -7.13 4.44
CA GLU A 136 14.60 -6.55 4.18
C GLU A 136 14.96 -5.46 5.21
N ILE A 137 13.99 -4.59 5.55
CA ILE A 137 14.19 -3.55 6.59
C ILE A 137 14.41 -4.19 7.95
N ARG A 138 13.68 -5.27 8.28
CA ARG A 138 13.87 -6.01 9.54
C ARG A 138 15.27 -6.60 9.63
N ASP A 139 15.67 -7.31 8.58
CA ASP A 139 16.98 -7.95 8.52
C ASP A 139 18.09 -6.91 8.70
N LEU A 140 17.99 -5.79 7.99
CA LEU A 140 18.93 -4.67 8.12
C LEU A 140 19.03 -4.14 9.55
N LEU A 141 17.90 -3.93 10.22
CA LEU A 141 17.88 -3.43 11.59
C LEU A 141 18.40 -4.48 12.59
N PHE A 142 18.11 -5.75 12.38
CA PHE A 142 18.70 -6.84 13.18
C PHE A 142 20.21 -6.88 13.03
N GLU A 143 20.76 -6.73 11.82
CA GLU A 143 22.20 -6.62 11.59
C GLU A 143 22.83 -5.40 12.26
N MET A 144 22.07 -4.30 12.39
CA MET A 144 22.49 -3.09 13.11
C MET A 144 22.34 -3.21 14.65
N GLY A 145 21.88 -4.39 15.13
CA GLY A 145 21.79 -4.71 16.58
C GLY A 145 20.52 -4.23 17.25
N PHE A 146 19.44 -3.97 16.48
CA PHE A 146 18.12 -3.65 17.03
C PHE A 146 17.31 -4.90 17.35
N THR A 147 16.37 -4.75 18.28
CA THR A 147 15.34 -5.76 18.61
C THR A 147 13.96 -5.25 18.19
N GLU A 148 13.12 -6.10 17.62
CA GLU A 148 11.75 -5.71 17.22
C GLU A 148 10.80 -5.79 18.42
N PHE A 149 9.98 -4.76 18.62
CA PHE A 149 8.90 -4.75 19.60
C PHE A 149 7.55 -4.52 18.93
N HIS A 150 6.48 -4.98 19.60
CA HIS A 150 5.12 -4.91 19.11
C HIS A 150 4.18 -4.35 20.18
N GLY A 151 3.00 -3.90 19.73
CA GLY A 151 1.98 -3.42 20.64
C GLY A 151 0.60 -3.30 19.99
N SER A 152 -0.40 -2.93 20.80
CA SER A 152 -1.79 -2.85 20.37
C SER A 152 -2.02 -1.73 19.36
N ILE A 153 -2.90 -1.97 18.39
CA ILE A 153 -3.40 -0.96 17.46
C ILE A 153 -4.29 0.06 18.20
N VAL A 154 -5.11 -0.42 19.13
CA VAL A 154 -5.95 0.43 19.96
C VAL A 154 -5.11 0.93 21.13
N GLN A 155 -5.07 2.25 21.28
CA GLN A 155 -4.38 2.96 22.32
C GLN A 155 -5.36 3.89 23.04
N ASN A 156 -5.09 4.24 24.30
CA ASN A 156 -5.73 5.42 24.87
C ASN A 156 -5.02 6.70 24.39
N ALA A 157 -5.71 7.82 24.45
CA ALA A 157 -5.15 9.11 24.04
C ALA A 157 -3.93 9.51 24.90
N PHE A 158 -3.84 8.98 26.12
CA PHE A 158 -2.67 9.17 26.96
C PHE A 158 -1.37 8.70 26.28
N TRP A 159 -1.30 7.43 25.87
CA TRP A 159 -0.10 6.90 25.20
C TRP A 159 0.12 7.47 23.81
N ASN A 160 -0.99 7.75 23.10
CA ASN A 160 -0.88 8.24 21.74
C ASN A 160 -0.47 9.72 21.65
N PHE A 161 -0.73 10.50 22.71
CA PHE A 161 -0.51 11.94 22.69
C PHE A 161 0.14 12.49 23.98
N ASP A 162 -0.47 12.26 25.15
CA ASP A 162 -0.03 12.94 26.39
C ASP A 162 1.38 12.51 26.80
N ALA A 163 1.69 11.22 26.76
CA ALA A 163 3.01 10.69 27.07
C ALA A 163 4.11 11.16 26.11
N LEU A 164 3.71 11.73 24.97
CA LEU A 164 4.58 12.35 23.98
C LEU A 164 4.56 13.89 24.07
N TYR A 165 4.14 14.41 25.20
CA TYR A 165 4.10 15.84 25.48
C TYR A 165 3.32 16.66 24.44
N GLN A 166 2.31 16.06 23.81
CA GLN A 166 1.42 16.73 22.87
C GLN A 166 0.22 17.31 23.63
N PRO A 167 -0.02 18.64 23.60
CA PRO A 167 -1.07 19.27 24.41
C PRO A 167 -2.47 18.75 24.06
N GLN A 168 -3.39 18.83 25.02
CA GLN A 168 -4.75 18.25 24.84
C GLN A 168 -5.62 19.01 23.83
N ASP A 169 -5.28 20.24 23.52
CA ASP A 169 -5.91 21.09 22.50
C ASP A 169 -5.21 21.05 21.13
N HIS A 170 -4.24 20.14 20.96
CA HIS A 170 -3.51 20.04 19.69
C HIS A 170 -4.44 19.56 18.56
N PRO A 171 -4.43 20.21 17.37
CA PRO A 171 -5.32 19.87 16.25
C PRO A 171 -5.27 18.40 15.80
N ALA A 172 -4.11 17.75 15.87
CA ALA A 172 -3.97 16.34 15.50
C ALA A 172 -4.82 15.37 16.35
N ARG A 173 -5.34 15.81 17.50
CA ARG A 173 -6.26 15.04 18.34
C ARG A 173 -7.72 15.13 17.89
N GLU A 174 -8.03 16.02 16.95
CA GLU A 174 -9.38 16.23 16.49
C GLU A 174 -9.89 15.03 15.69
N MET A 175 -11.21 14.88 15.62
CA MET A 175 -11.86 13.80 14.86
C MET A 175 -11.54 13.82 13.36
N GLN A 176 -10.99 14.92 12.84
CA GLN A 176 -10.60 15.05 11.44
C GLN A 176 -9.35 14.23 11.11
N ASP A 177 -8.42 14.11 12.08
CA ASP A 177 -7.13 13.45 11.85
C ASP A 177 -6.98 12.12 12.57
N THR A 178 -7.82 11.84 13.59
CA THR A 178 -7.75 10.67 14.46
C THR A 178 -9.04 9.86 14.42
N PHE A 179 -8.92 8.54 14.34
CA PHE A 179 -10.05 7.62 14.53
C PHE A 179 -10.27 7.37 16.02
N HIS A 180 -11.31 7.98 16.57
CA HIS A 180 -11.76 7.76 17.94
C HIS A 180 -12.69 6.55 18.04
N LEU A 181 -12.53 5.76 19.09
CA LEU A 181 -13.38 4.63 19.43
C LEU A 181 -14.34 5.04 20.57
N ARG A 182 -15.33 4.21 20.84
CA ARG A 182 -16.32 4.46 21.90
C ARG A 182 -15.84 4.02 23.28
N GLU A 183 -14.88 3.12 23.30
CA GLU A 183 -14.30 2.51 24.47
C GLU A 183 -13.34 3.48 25.18
N GLU A 184 -13.14 3.23 26.46
CA GLU A 184 -12.16 3.91 27.29
C GLU A 184 -11.21 2.88 27.92
N LEU A 185 -9.95 3.25 28.06
CA LEU A 185 -8.95 2.44 28.74
C LEU A 185 -8.43 3.19 29.97
N PRO A 186 -8.10 2.48 31.05
CA PRO A 186 -7.53 3.10 32.23
C PRO A 186 -6.19 3.76 31.91
N LEU A 187 -5.87 4.80 32.68
CA LEU A 187 -4.56 5.42 32.63
C LEU A 187 -3.52 4.49 33.29
N PRO A 188 -2.27 4.48 32.81
CA PRO A 188 -1.21 3.67 33.41
C PRO A 188 -0.81 4.23 34.78
N GLU A 189 -0.16 3.43 35.59
CA GLU A 189 0.48 3.88 36.84
C GLU A 189 1.50 4.98 36.52
N GLY A 190 1.55 6.03 37.34
CA GLY A 190 2.46 7.16 37.17
C GLY A 190 2.02 8.23 36.16
N TRP A 191 0.78 8.15 35.64
CA TRP A 191 0.23 9.15 34.72
C TRP A 191 0.23 10.57 35.28
N GLU A 192 0.15 10.71 36.60
CA GLU A 192 0.16 12.01 37.30
C GLU A 192 1.42 12.82 36.99
N GLN A 193 2.57 12.15 36.81
CA GLN A 193 3.83 12.82 36.43
C GLN A 193 3.73 13.47 35.07
N VAL A 194 3.09 12.79 34.12
CA VAL A 194 2.85 13.34 32.76
C VAL A 194 1.90 14.54 32.83
N ARG A 195 0.81 14.44 33.61
CA ARG A 195 -0.09 15.58 33.88
C ARG A 195 0.66 16.79 34.40
N ASP A 196 1.48 16.60 35.47
CA ASP A 196 2.20 17.70 36.11
C ASP A 196 3.21 18.36 35.16
N ILE A 197 3.84 17.56 34.31
CA ILE A 197 4.71 18.08 33.24
C ILE A 197 3.94 18.91 32.24
N HIS A 198 2.74 18.48 31.80
CA HIS A 198 1.90 19.28 30.92
C HIS A 198 1.47 20.60 31.57
N MET A 199 1.10 20.59 32.84
CA MET A 199 0.55 21.75 33.52
C MET A 199 1.64 22.81 33.91
N ASN A 200 2.79 22.34 34.36
CA ASN A 200 3.81 23.25 34.96
C ASN A 200 5.27 22.84 34.70
N GLY A 201 5.49 21.83 33.84
CA GLY A 201 6.81 21.34 33.48
C GLY A 201 7.38 20.31 34.47
N GLY A 202 6.74 20.04 35.61
CA GLY A 202 7.21 19.08 36.60
C GLY A 202 8.65 19.40 37.05
N ASN A 203 9.52 18.40 37.00
CA ASN A 203 10.94 18.54 37.36
C ASN A 203 11.86 18.72 36.13
N THR A 204 11.33 18.90 34.93
CA THR A 204 12.11 18.94 33.68
C THR A 204 12.86 20.25 33.46
N GLY A 205 12.51 21.29 34.21
CA GLY A 205 13.03 22.64 34.04
C GLY A 205 12.26 23.46 32.99
N SER A 206 11.19 22.91 32.41
CA SER A 206 10.24 23.64 31.54
C SER A 206 9.08 24.21 32.36
N THR A 207 8.25 25.03 31.72
CA THR A 207 7.02 25.59 32.34
C THR A 207 5.77 24.81 31.98
N GLY A 208 5.91 23.72 31.24
CA GLY A 208 4.78 22.98 30.65
C GLY A 208 4.05 23.77 29.57
N TRP A 209 2.88 23.29 29.18
CA TRP A 209 1.97 23.98 28.26
C TRP A 209 1.08 24.99 28.99
N GLY A 210 0.94 24.82 30.30
CA GLY A 210 -0.02 25.55 31.15
C GLY A 210 -1.45 25.03 30.99
N GLY A 211 -2.39 25.64 31.70
CA GLY A 211 -3.80 25.25 31.65
C GLY A 211 -4.11 23.97 32.44
N ASP A 212 -5.38 23.56 32.33
CA ASP A 212 -5.89 22.37 33.02
C ASP A 212 -5.72 21.14 32.14
N TRP A 213 -5.22 20.06 32.72
CA TRP A 213 -5.14 18.75 32.06
C TRP A 213 -6.28 17.85 32.54
N ASN A 214 -7.03 17.26 31.57
CA ASN A 214 -8.22 16.47 31.86
C ASN A 214 -7.97 14.97 31.64
N PRO A 215 -8.02 14.12 32.70
CA PRO A 215 -7.78 12.69 32.59
C PRO A 215 -8.85 11.97 31.73
N GLU A 216 -10.06 12.47 31.65
CA GLU A 216 -11.13 11.83 30.87
C GLU A 216 -10.88 11.92 29.36
N ILE A 217 -10.18 12.96 28.90
CA ILE A 217 -9.75 13.05 27.50
C ILE A 217 -8.70 11.97 27.21
N SER A 218 -7.81 11.72 28.15
CA SER A 218 -6.66 10.82 28.01
C SER A 218 -7.06 9.34 28.09
N LYS A 219 -8.20 8.99 28.70
CA LYS A 219 -8.77 7.63 28.72
C LYS A 219 -9.39 7.20 27.40
N LYS A 220 -9.81 8.14 26.56
CA LYS A 220 -10.49 7.84 25.29
C LYS A 220 -9.61 7.01 24.38
N CYS A 221 -10.20 5.95 23.78
CA CYS A 221 -9.49 5.10 22.86
C CYS A 221 -9.44 5.67 21.45
N VAL A 222 -8.30 5.45 20.82
CA VAL A 222 -8.02 5.82 19.43
C VAL A 222 -7.35 4.67 18.69
N LEU A 223 -7.48 4.62 17.39
CA LEU A 223 -6.53 3.89 16.56
C LEU A 223 -5.24 4.71 16.53
N ARG A 224 -4.09 4.09 16.84
CA ARG A 224 -2.82 4.81 16.91
C ARG A 224 -2.53 5.56 15.61
N THR A 225 -2.20 6.85 15.72
CA THR A 225 -1.90 7.72 14.58
C THR A 225 -0.43 7.64 14.16
N HIS A 226 0.41 7.09 15.03
CA HIS A 226 1.82 6.78 14.85
C HIS A 226 2.22 5.66 15.80
N SER A 227 3.35 5.02 15.54
CA SER A 227 3.86 3.94 16.39
C SER A 227 4.78 4.44 17.52
N THR A 228 5.03 5.75 17.62
CA THR A 228 5.78 6.38 18.73
C THR A 228 5.12 6.13 20.09
N SER A 229 3.79 5.94 20.11
CA SER A 229 3.05 5.49 21.31
C SER A 229 3.56 4.15 21.85
N LEU A 230 4.01 3.26 20.97
CA LEU A 230 4.60 1.97 21.36
C LEU A 230 6.04 2.16 21.86
N SER A 231 6.78 3.09 21.24
CA SER A 231 8.15 3.40 21.66
C SER A 231 8.20 3.89 23.09
N ILE A 232 7.32 4.83 23.46
CA ILE A 232 7.29 5.32 24.84
C ILE A 232 6.83 4.26 25.83
N GLN A 233 5.88 3.38 25.46
CA GLN A 233 5.49 2.25 26.29
C GLN A 233 6.63 1.23 26.47
N HIS A 234 7.43 1.02 25.42
CA HIS A 234 8.58 0.13 25.46
C HIS A 234 9.68 0.70 26.36
N LEU A 235 9.95 2.00 26.26
CA LEU A 235 10.88 2.73 27.13
C LEU A 235 10.44 2.73 28.60
N ALA A 236 9.16 2.95 28.87
CA ALA A 236 8.60 2.91 30.23
C ALA A 236 8.80 1.56 30.91
N LYS A 237 8.76 0.47 30.14
CA LYS A 237 9.02 -0.90 30.63
C LYS A 237 10.51 -1.23 30.73
N ASN A 238 11.35 -0.54 29.98
CA ASN A 238 12.79 -0.78 29.87
C ASN A 238 13.58 0.54 30.02
N PRO A 239 13.56 1.16 31.20
CA PRO A 239 14.11 2.53 31.39
C PRO A 239 15.64 2.60 31.46
N ASN A 240 16.33 1.45 31.46
CA ASN A 240 17.77 1.40 31.64
C ASN A 240 18.51 1.25 30.30
N PRO A 241 19.56 2.05 30.03
CA PRO A 241 20.41 1.88 28.88
C PRO A 241 21.34 0.63 29.04
N PRO A 242 21.90 0.07 27.92
CA PRO A 242 21.66 0.47 26.55
C PRO A 242 20.40 -0.18 25.95
N LEU A 243 19.73 0.49 25.01
CA LEU A 243 18.59 -0.04 24.30
C LEU A 243 18.65 0.37 22.81
N LYS A 244 18.46 -0.60 21.92
CA LYS A 244 18.20 -0.39 20.49
C LYS A 244 16.98 -1.21 20.10
N ALA A 245 15.89 -0.53 19.77
CA ALA A 245 14.65 -1.25 19.44
C ALA A 245 13.90 -0.55 18.31
N PHE A 246 13.12 -1.33 17.54
CA PHE A 246 12.29 -0.84 16.45
C PHE A 246 10.95 -1.55 16.39
N SER A 247 9.99 -0.95 15.70
CA SER A 247 8.71 -1.56 15.39
C SER A 247 8.28 -1.19 13.98
N ILE A 248 7.88 -2.17 13.18
CA ILE A 248 7.18 -1.95 11.92
C ILE A 248 5.72 -2.27 12.17
N SER A 249 4.86 -1.25 12.06
CA SER A 249 3.49 -1.37 12.50
C SER A 249 2.54 -0.50 11.67
N ARG A 250 1.30 -0.95 11.55
CA ARG A 250 0.24 -0.15 10.93
C ARG A 250 -0.16 1.00 11.83
N VAL A 251 -0.35 2.16 11.21
CA VAL A 251 -0.88 3.39 11.82
C VAL A 251 -2.06 3.89 11.04
N TYR A 252 -2.90 4.71 11.67
CA TYR A 252 -4.21 5.07 11.14
C TYR A 252 -4.40 6.58 11.21
N ARG A 253 -4.71 7.20 10.08
CA ARG A 253 -5.01 8.63 9.97
C ARG A 253 -6.24 8.83 9.12
N ARG A 254 -7.12 9.71 9.55
CA ARG A 254 -8.35 10.02 8.82
C ARG A 254 -8.08 11.00 7.69
N GLU A 255 -7.30 10.57 6.72
CA GLU A 255 -6.93 11.35 5.55
C GLU A 255 -7.84 11.06 4.36
N THR A 256 -7.92 12.01 3.43
CA THR A 256 -8.56 11.77 2.13
C THR A 256 -7.70 10.83 1.31
N ILE A 257 -8.33 9.77 0.79
CA ILE A 257 -7.63 8.75 -0.01
C ILE A 257 -7.22 9.34 -1.36
N ASP A 258 -5.91 9.36 -1.61
CA ASP A 258 -5.32 9.74 -2.88
C ASP A 258 -4.14 8.80 -3.25
N PRO A 259 -3.41 9.01 -4.36
CA PRO A 259 -2.26 8.16 -4.72
C PRO A 259 -1.12 8.13 -3.70
N THR A 260 -1.05 9.09 -2.78
CA THR A 260 0.03 9.30 -1.81
C THR A 260 -0.43 9.19 -0.35
N HIS A 261 -1.74 9.19 -0.11
CA HIS A 261 -2.33 9.14 1.24
C HIS A 261 -3.36 8.02 1.36
N LEU A 262 -3.23 7.25 2.44
CA LEU A 262 -4.15 6.18 2.82
C LEU A 262 -4.54 6.32 4.28
N PRO A 263 -5.75 5.87 4.67
CA PRO A 263 -6.20 5.90 6.06
C PRO A 263 -5.45 4.93 6.96
N GLU A 264 -4.75 3.94 6.39
CA GLU A 264 -3.80 3.07 7.08
C GLU A 264 -2.53 2.90 6.25
N PHE A 265 -1.38 2.85 6.92
CA PHE A 265 -0.09 2.60 6.27
C PHE A 265 0.91 2.03 7.29
N GLU A 266 2.00 1.42 6.81
CA GLU A 266 3.07 0.94 7.68
C GLU A 266 4.04 2.08 8.02
N GLN A 267 4.36 2.19 9.32
CA GLN A 267 5.39 3.05 9.87
C GLN A 267 6.48 2.21 10.52
N LEU A 268 7.73 2.52 10.20
CA LEU A 268 8.90 2.08 10.95
C LEU A 268 9.19 3.10 12.03
N GLU A 269 9.15 2.67 13.27
CA GLU A 269 9.59 3.43 14.43
C GLU A 269 10.88 2.84 14.97
N GLY A 270 11.79 3.68 15.40
CA GLY A 270 13.02 3.23 16.02
C GLY A 270 13.44 4.11 17.16
N ILE A 271 14.05 3.50 18.16
CA ILE A 271 14.61 4.16 19.34
C ILE A 271 16.00 3.62 19.66
N VAL A 272 16.89 4.53 20.04
CA VAL A 272 18.20 4.19 20.62
C VAL A 272 18.36 4.98 21.90
N MET A 273 18.64 4.30 23.00
CA MET A 273 18.86 4.88 24.31
C MET A 273 20.22 4.43 24.83
N ASP A 274 21.12 5.38 25.07
CA ASP A 274 22.43 5.11 25.68
C ASP A 274 23.04 6.41 26.21
N GLU A 275 24.04 6.27 27.08
CA GLU A 275 24.81 7.41 27.56
C GLU A 275 25.72 7.95 26.43
N GLY A 276 25.87 9.27 26.37
CA GLY A 276 26.72 9.91 25.36
C GLY A 276 26.19 9.97 23.94
N LEU A 277 24.93 9.57 23.69
CA LEU A 277 24.29 9.76 22.40
C LEU A 277 24.16 11.24 22.06
N THR A 278 24.35 11.54 20.78
CA THR A 278 24.26 12.89 20.23
C THR A 278 23.38 12.93 18.99
N PHE A 279 22.96 14.12 18.61
CA PHE A 279 22.24 14.33 17.36
C PHE A 279 23.04 13.88 16.12
N GLY A 280 24.39 14.02 16.17
CA GLY A 280 25.28 13.51 15.13
C GLY A 280 25.19 12.00 14.92
N HIS A 281 24.99 11.23 15.99
CA HIS A 281 24.77 9.78 15.91
C HIS A 281 23.46 9.44 15.19
N LEU A 282 22.39 10.21 15.42
CA LEU A 282 21.12 10.06 14.69
C LEU A 282 21.28 10.30 13.19
N LEU A 283 21.99 11.38 12.81
CA LEU A 283 22.25 11.68 11.40
C LEU A 283 23.13 10.61 10.74
N GLY A 284 24.10 10.09 11.46
CA GLY A 284 24.97 8.99 11.02
C GLY A 284 24.20 7.70 10.78
N PHE A 285 23.26 7.36 11.70
CA PHE A 285 22.37 6.23 11.53
C PHE A 285 21.56 6.34 10.23
N PHE A 286 20.96 7.49 9.96
CA PHE A 286 20.17 7.64 8.73
C PHE A 286 20.97 7.54 7.44
N LYS A 287 22.19 8.08 7.42
CA LYS A 287 23.08 7.93 6.27
C LYS A 287 23.38 6.46 5.98
N GLU A 288 23.68 5.69 7.04
CA GLU A 288 23.95 4.25 6.93
C GLU A 288 22.69 3.49 6.52
N PHE A 289 21.56 3.73 7.20
CA PHE A 289 20.30 3.05 6.94
C PHE A 289 19.79 3.28 5.51
N PHE A 290 19.70 4.55 5.08
CA PHE A 290 19.23 4.87 3.73
C PHE A 290 20.22 4.44 2.64
N GLY A 291 21.51 4.51 2.91
CA GLY A 291 22.53 3.99 1.99
C GLY A 291 22.37 2.50 1.74
N ARG A 292 22.16 1.70 2.80
CA ARG A 292 21.86 0.26 2.67
C ARG A 292 20.52 -0.02 2.01
N MET A 293 19.54 0.89 2.17
CA MET A 293 18.26 0.81 1.48
C MET A 293 18.34 1.23 -0.01
N GLY A 294 19.54 1.61 -0.50
CA GLY A 294 19.78 1.95 -1.90
C GLY A 294 19.50 3.41 -2.26
N PHE A 295 19.44 4.31 -1.28
CA PHE A 295 19.37 5.76 -1.50
C PHE A 295 20.76 6.37 -1.33
N GLU A 296 21.34 6.88 -2.42
CA GLU A 296 22.72 7.41 -2.41
C GLU A 296 22.82 8.79 -1.77
N GLU A 297 21.80 9.62 -1.95
CA GLU A 297 21.78 11.00 -1.47
C GLU A 297 20.77 11.18 -0.35
N VAL A 298 21.23 11.64 0.81
CA VAL A 298 20.44 11.92 2.01
C VAL A 298 20.75 13.32 2.51
N ARG A 299 19.71 14.13 2.72
CA ARG A 299 19.82 15.41 3.37
C ARG A 299 18.90 15.52 4.57
N PHE A 300 19.14 16.49 5.41
CA PHE A 300 18.41 16.70 6.65
C PHE A 300 17.88 18.12 6.69
N ARG A 301 16.58 18.26 6.93
CA ARG A 301 15.91 19.53 7.11
C ARG A 301 15.51 19.68 8.57
N PRO A 302 15.69 20.83 9.21
CA PRO A 302 15.13 21.09 10.54
C PRO A 302 13.62 20.86 10.52
N GLY A 303 13.11 20.12 11.52
CA GLY A 303 11.70 19.85 11.73
C GLY A 303 11.24 20.35 13.09
N TYR A 304 9.96 20.25 13.37
CA TYR A 304 9.37 20.49 14.67
C TYR A 304 8.39 19.39 15.05
N PHE A 305 8.63 18.76 16.17
CA PHE A 305 7.71 17.82 16.80
C PHE A 305 7.63 18.14 18.31
N PRO A 306 6.45 18.07 18.93
CA PRO A 306 6.31 18.45 20.34
C PRO A 306 7.13 17.60 21.32
N TYR A 307 7.52 16.39 20.90
CA TYR A 307 8.20 15.39 21.72
C TYR A 307 9.71 15.29 21.50
N THR A 308 10.29 15.99 20.50
CA THR A 308 11.74 15.96 20.22
C THR A 308 12.36 17.37 20.19
N GLU A 309 13.63 17.45 20.63
CA GLU A 309 14.47 18.65 20.60
C GLU A 309 15.95 18.22 20.64
N PRO A 310 16.77 18.44 19.59
CA PRO A 310 16.38 18.93 18.26
C PRO A 310 15.57 17.93 17.44
N SER A 311 14.87 18.45 16.43
CA SER A 311 14.06 17.65 15.50
C SER A 311 14.56 17.81 14.08
N VAL A 312 14.43 16.76 13.27
CA VAL A 312 14.88 16.71 11.88
C VAL A 312 13.94 15.88 11.02
N GLU A 313 13.83 16.28 9.76
CA GLU A 313 13.15 15.53 8.71
C GLU A 313 14.20 15.02 7.70
N PRO A 314 14.46 13.70 7.65
CA PRO A 314 15.34 13.13 6.64
C PRO A 314 14.64 13.08 5.29
N GLU A 315 15.36 13.50 4.25
CA GLU A 315 14.92 13.46 2.86
C GLU A 315 15.94 12.68 2.03
N VAL A 316 15.44 11.92 1.06
CA VAL A 316 16.27 11.20 0.08
C VAL A 316 16.02 11.74 -1.32
N TRP A 317 17.06 11.70 -2.16
CA TRP A 317 16.90 12.03 -3.58
C TRP A 317 16.31 10.86 -4.36
N VAL A 318 15.31 11.14 -5.18
CA VAL A 318 14.69 10.17 -6.08
C VAL A 318 14.63 10.77 -7.48
N ASP A 319 15.21 10.08 -8.45
CA ASP A 319 15.22 10.52 -9.83
C ASP A 319 13.81 10.74 -10.38
N GLY A 320 13.59 11.90 -10.97
CA GLY A 320 12.29 12.31 -11.51
C GLY A 320 11.30 12.89 -10.49
N LEU A 321 11.58 12.77 -9.17
CA LEU A 321 10.77 13.35 -8.10
C LEU A 321 11.51 14.43 -7.30
N GLY A 322 12.86 14.37 -7.26
CA GLY A 322 13.69 15.24 -6.44
C GLY A 322 13.76 14.78 -4.97
N TRP A 323 13.88 15.72 -4.03
CA TRP A 323 13.95 15.43 -2.62
C TRP A 323 12.58 15.00 -2.06
N VAL A 324 12.55 13.83 -1.44
CA VAL A 324 11.34 13.24 -0.86
C VAL A 324 11.56 13.03 0.63
N GLU A 325 10.69 13.62 1.44
CA GLU A 325 10.64 13.41 2.88
C GLU A 325 10.14 11.99 3.19
N LEU A 326 10.80 11.31 4.12
CA LEU A 326 10.45 9.94 4.54
C LEU A 326 9.90 9.86 5.97
N GLY A 327 10.01 10.92 6.76
CA GLY A 327 9.48 10.97 8.11
C GLY A 327 10.18 11.98 8.99
N GLY A 328 10.04 11.83 10.32
CA GLY A 328 10.59 12.70 11.31
C GLY A 328 11.47 11.97 12.32
N ALA A 329 12.42 12.70 12.91
CA ALA A 329 13.33 12.16 13.91
C ALA A 329 13.82 13.25 14.86
N GLY A 330 14.42 12.85 15.98
CA GLY A 330 15.02 13.77 16.93
C GLY A 330 15.52 13.09 18.19
N ILE A 331 15.87 13.88 19.15
CA ILE A 331 16.17 13.44 20.52
C ILE A 331 14.90 13.69 21.36
N PHE A 332 14.40 12.68 22.05
CA PHE A 332 13.26 12.88 22.94
C PHE A 332 13.58 13.92 24.01
N ARG A 333 12.61 14.80 24.23
CA ARG A 333 12.68 15.83 25.27
C ARG A 333 12.60 15.20 26.66
N LYS A 334 13.09 15.91 27.67
CA LYS A 334 13.01 15.48 29.05
C LYS A 334 11.56 15.29 29.51
N GLU A 335 10.66 16.11 29.02
CA GLU A 335 9.21 16.01 29.30
C GLU A 335 8.62 14.67 28.90
N VAL A 336 9.24 13.99 27.91
CA VAL A 336 8.84 12.67 27.43
C VAL A 336 9.50 11.53 28.20
N THR A 337 10.77 11.71 28.62
CA THR A 337 11.60 10.64 29.18
C THR A 337 11.62 10.59 30.70
N GLU A 338 11.59 11.73 31.37
CA GLU A 338 11.66 11.83 32.84
C GLU A 338 10.52 11.15 33.59
N PRO A 339 9.25 11.17 33.13
CA PRO A 339 8.17 10.44 33.79
C PRO A 339 8.47 8.95 33.99
N TRP A 340 9.30 8.39 33.14
CA TRP A 340 9.68 6.98 33.16
C TRP A 340 11.03 6.71 33.76
N GLY A 341 11.66 7.72 34.39
CA GLY A 341 12.95 7.60 35.07
C GLY A 341 14.17 7.53 34.16
N ILE A 342 14.01 7.83 32.86
CA ILE A 342 15.08 7.81 31.87
C ILE A 342 15.87 9.11 31.94
N LYS A 343 17.18 9.00 32.15
CA LYS A 343 18.09 10.15 32.38
C LYS A 343 19.08 10.37 31.24
N CYS A 344 19.27 9.39 30.39
CA CYS A 344 20.16 9.47 29.22
C CYS A 344 19.42 9.91 27.96
N PRO A 345 20.13 10.39 26.92
CA PRO A 345 19.50 10.74 25.65
C PRO A 345 18.82 9.54 24.97
N VAL A 346 17.68 9.81 24.35
CA VAL A 346 16.95 8.84 23.53
C VAL A 346 16.79 9.41 22.13
N LEU A 347 17.45 8.78 21.16
CA LEU A 347 17.22 9.06 19.74
C LEU A 347 15.94 8.34 19.31
N ALA A 348 15.07 9.02 18.57
CA ALA A 348 13.82 8.47 18.11
C ALA A 348 13.52 8.92 16.69
N TRP A 349 12.86 8.05 15.92
CA TRP A 349 12.42 8.36 14.55
C TRP A 349 11.18 7.56 14.16
N GLY A 350 10.39 8.16 13.25
CA GLY A 350 9.26 7.52 12.60
C GLY A 350 9.33 7.73 11.10
N LEU A 351 9.37 6.64 10.31
CA LEU A 351 9.45 6.66 8.86
C LEU A 351 8.22 6.00 8.25
N GLY A 352 7.63 6.64 7.22
CA GLY A 352 6.55 6.07 6.42
C GLY A 352 7.07 4.98 5.48
N VAL A 353 7.11 3.72 5.93
CA VAL A 353 7.72 2.61 5.16
C VAL A 353 6.96 2.32 3.87
N SER A 354 5.65 2.50 3.85
CA SER A 354 4.86 2.34 2.63
C SER A 354 5.33 3.27 1.51
N ARG A 355 5.78 4.48 1.85
CA ARG A 355 6.37 5.42 0.88
C ARG A 355 7.73 4.92 0.40
N VAL A 356 8.58 4.41 1.29
CA VAL A 356 9.86 3.78 0.93
C VAL A 356 9.63 2.62 -0.03
N SER A 357 8.66 1.74 0.27
CA SER A 357 8.28 0.61 -0.59
C SER A 357 7.82 1.08 -1.97
N MET A 358 6.96 2.10 -2.01
CA MET A 358 6.45 2.68 -3.25
C MET A 358 7.60 3.21 -4.13
N LEU A 359 8.52 3.98 -3.56
CA LEU A 359 9.67 4.56 -4.26
C LEU A 359 10.61 3.47 -4.80
N ARG A 360 10.98 2.48 -3.97
CA ARG A 360 11.85 1.38 -4.38
C ARG A 360 11.26 0.49 -5.47
N MET A 361 9.93 0.36 -5.50
CA MET A 361 9.23 -0.40 -6.56
C MET A 361 8.91 0.43 -7.80
N GLY A 362 9.20 1.74 -7.80
CA GLY A 362 8.87 2.64 -8.91
C GLY A 362 7.36 2.81 -9.12
N LEU A 363 6.56 2.65 -8.05
CA LEU A 363 5.13 2.83 -8.10
C LEU A 363 4.77 4.32 -7.99
N LYS A 364 3.69 4.71 -8.67
CA LYS A 364 3.15 6.09 -8.63
C LYS A 364 1.92 6.21 -7.74
N ASP A 365 1.41 5.09 -7.24
CA ASP A 365 0.17 5.01 -6.49
C ASP A 365 0.32 4.03 -5.33
N LEU A 366 0.27 4.54 -4.11
CA LEU A 366 0.44 3.79 -2.87
C LEU A 366 -0.62 2.69 -2.70
N ARG A 367 -1.81 2.90 -3.27
CA ARG A 367 -2.92 1.93 -3.21
C ARG A 367 -2.57 0.57 -3.83
N GLN A 368 -1.61 0.53 -4.76
CA GLN A 368 -1.17 -0.74 -5.37
C GLN A 368 -0.54 -1.69 -4.35
N LEU A 369 0.10 -1.17 -3.31
CA LEU A 369 0.68 -1.98 -2.22
C LEU A 369 -0.38 -2.74 -1.41
N TYR A 370 -1.63 -2.26 -1.41
CA TYR A 370 -2.71 -2.77 -0.55
C TYR A 370 -3.81 -3.50 -1.32
N LYS A 371 -3.87 -3.34 -2.66
CA LYS A 371 -4.89 -4.00 -3.49
C LYS A 371 -4.69 -5.50 -3.65
N SER A 372 -3.49 -6.00 -3.42
CA SER A 372 -3.13 -7.42 -3.54
C SER A 372 -3.54 -8.04 -4.88
N ASP A 373 -3.41 -7.29 -5.98
CA ASP A 373 -3.69 -7.78 -7.33
C ASP A 373 -2.76 -8.95 -7.64
N ILE A 374 -3.35 -10.12 -7.96
CA ILE A 374 -2.61 -11.38 -8.13
C ILE A 374 -1.67 -11.31 -9.34
N ASP A 375 -2.08 -10.68 -10.42
CA ASP A 375 -1.25 -10.61 -11.63
C ASP A 375 -0.10 -9.63 -11.42
N TRP A 376 -0.34 -8.53 -10.74
CA TRP A 376 0.74 -7.63 -10.31
C TRP A 376 1.74 -8.34 -9.38
N ILE A 377 1.26 -9.08 -8.37
CA ILE A 377 2.14 -9.83 -7.46
C ILE A 377 2.97 -10.86 -8.22
N ARG A 378 2.38 -11.60 -9.17
CA ARG A 378 3.07 -12.60 -9.98
C ARG A 378 4.14 -12.00 -10.89
N ASN A 379 3.86 -10.85 -11.48
CA ASN A 379 4.72 -10.20 -12.48
C ASN A 379 5.73 -9.23 -11.85
N SER A 380 5.57 -8.86 -10.58
CA SER A 380 6.53 -8.01 -9.87
C SER A 380 7.90 -8.71 -9.83
N PRO A 381 9.01 -8.01 -10.11
CA PRO A 381 10.33 -8.62 -10.05
C PRO A 381 10.62 -9.16 -8.64
N ALA A 382 11.19 -10.37 -8.57
CA ALA A 382 11.76 -10.83 -7.31
C ALA A 382 12.99 -9.98 -7.05
N ARG A 383 12.92 -9.04 -6.13
CA ARG A 383 14.09 -8.29 -5.68
C ARG A 383 14.88 -9.22 -4.77
N ARG A 384 16.02 -9.68 -5.26
CA ARG A 384 17.10 -10.11 -4.38
C ARG A 384 17.90 -8.85 -4.05
N VAL A 385 18.15 -8.66 -2.79
CA VAL A 385 19.14 -7.68 -2.29
C VAL A 385 20.49 -7.95 -2.90
#